data_003b9c486c1f1c78543ef1041f30e43b
#
_entry.id   003b9c486c1f1c78543ef1041f30e43b
#
_cell.length_a   1.000
_cell.length_b   1.000
_cell.length_c   1.000
_cell.angle_alpha   90.00
_cell.angle_beta   90.00
_cell.angle_gamma   90.00
#
_symmetry.space_group_name_H-M   'P 1'
#
loop_
_entity.id
_entity.type
_entity.pdbx_description
1 polymer ?
#
loop_
_entity_poly.entity_id
_entity_poly.type
_entity_poly.pdbx_seq_one_letter_code
_entity_poly.pdbx_strand_id
1 'polypeptide(L)'
;MSDSYVCSKAKIKCSCGDRISTLTVFPDRTIWLTGEPQANISDHISMRNIAPFGKCHTTRYPATGAATAAAHGKLTPMPCVPNTPFPWMNGKNDVILKGQPALLKSSTCRCVWGGTISITFDGQTSGNQMPPHKIQRQDFKR
;
A
#
# COMPACT_ATOMS: atom_id res chain seq x y z
N MET A 1 8.25 19.83 -2.82
CA MET A 1 8.26 18.42 -3.10
C MET A 1 6.90 17.95 -3.55
N SER A 2 6.82 17.48 -4.73
CA SER A 2 5.54 17.04 -5.24
C SER A 2 5.29 15.59 -4.86
N ASP A 3 4.04 15.28 -4.67
CA ASP A 3 3.59 13.91 -4.47
C ASP A 3 3.48 13.23 -5.81
N SER A 4 3.26 11.92 -5.82
CA SER A 4 3.11 11.19 -7.06
C SER A 4 1.94 10.23 -6.97
N TYR A 5 1.37 9.92 -8.12
CA TYR A 5 0.34 8.89 -8.20
C TYR A 5 0.97 7.51 -8.10
N VAL A 6 0.23 6.58 -7.55
CA VAL A 6 0.68 5.23 -7.28
C VAL A 6 0.01 4.26 -8.23
N CYS A 7 0.77 3.29 -8.71
CA CYS A 7 0.22 2.25 -9.57
C CYS A 7 0.63 0.88 -9.05
N SER A 8 0.12 -0.16 -9.72
CA SER A 8 0.45 -1.53 -9.34
C SER A 8 1.95 -1.74 -9.35
N LYS A 9 2.43 -2.64 -8.51
CA LYS A 9 3.85 -2.94 -8.28
C LYS A 9 4.56 -1.89 -7.45
N ALA A 10 3.84 -0.94 -6.87
CA ALA A 10 4.42 -0.03 -5.89
C ALA A 10 4.99 -0.82 -4.72
N LYS A 11 6.00 -0.27 -4.07
CA LYS A 11 6.58 -0.89 -2.89
C LYS A 11 6.04 -0.24 -1.64
N ILE A 12 5.68 -1.07 -0.68
CA ILE A 12 5.07 -0.63 0.56
C ILE A 12 5.78 -1.27 1.74
N LYS A 13 5.69 -0.62 2.89
CA LYS A 13 6.25 -1.16 4.12
C LYS A 13 5.27 -0.95 5.27
N CYS A 14 5.35 -1.82 6.27
CA CYS A 14 4.58 -1.69 7.49
C CYS A 14 5.54 -1.44 8.63
N SER A 15 5.17 -0.55 9.55
CA SER A 15 6.02 -0.21 10.69
C SER A 15 6.27 -1.40 11.61
N CYS A 16 5.42 -2.42 11.57
CA CYS A 16 5.59 -3.63 12.37
C CYS A 16 6.12 -4.82 11.58
N GLY A 17 6.33 -4.66 10.28
CA GLY A 17 6.86 -5.73 9.43
C GLY A 17 8.36 -5.62 9.25
N ASP A 18 8.98 -6.69 8.76
CA ASP A 18 10.44 -6.70 8.58
C ASP A 18 10.86 -6.74 7.10
N ARG A 19 9.91 -6.68 6.18
CA ARG A 19 10.23 -6.71 4.75
C ARG A 19 9.36 -5.73 3.97
N ILE A 20 9.92 -5.22 2.88
CA ILE A 20 9.16 -4.43 1.92
C ILE A 20 8.22 -5.38 1.17
N SER A 21 7.01 -4.92 0.96
CA SER A 21 6.01 -5.68 0.22
C SER A 21 5.62 -4.95 -1.05
N THR A 22 4.67 -5.50 -1.77
CA THR A 22 4.25 -4.97 -3.06
C THR A 22 2.74 -4.73 -3.05
N LEU A 23 2.35 -3.59 -3.59
CA LEU A 23 0.95 -3.26 -3.81
C LEU A 23 0.52 -3.81 -5.17
N THR A 24 -0.60 -4.52 -5.20
CA THR A 24 -1.16 -5.07 -6.44
C THR A 24 -2.46 -4.37 -6.74
N VAL A 25 -2.58 -3.86 -7.97
CA VAL A 25 -3.81 -3.25 -8.46
C VAL A 25 -4.25 -4.05 -9.67
N PHE A 26 -5.53 -4.41 -9.72
CA PHE A 26 -6.00 -5.28 -10.78
C PHE A 26 -6.25 -4.51 -12.08
N PRO A 27 -6.13 -5.16 -13.23
CA PRO A 27 -6.13 -4.48 -14.51
C PRO A 27 -7.49 -3.99 -14.99
N ASP A 28 -8.53 -4.09 -14.18
CA ASP A 28 -9.82 -3.51 -14.51
C ASP A 28 -9.86 -1.98 -14.35
N ARG A 29 -8.76 -1.40 -13.91
CA ARG A 29 -8.65 0.06 -13.83
C ARG A 29 -8.59 0.66 -15.23
N THR A 30 -9.22 1.81 -15.40
CA THR A 30 -9.24 2.48 -16.69
C THR A 30 -8.06 3.42 -16.91
N ILE A 31 -7.35 3.76 -15.85
CA ILE A 31 -6.21 4.68 -15.91
C ILE A 31 -4.93 3.91 -15.62
N TRP A 32 -3.92 4.11 -16.43
CA TRP A 32 -2.65 3.40 -16.33
C TRP A 32 -1.51 4.40 -16.21
N LEU A 33 -0.51 4.06 -15.42
CA LEU A 33 0.72 4.84 -15.26
C LEU A 33 1.90 3.95 -15.59
N THR A 34 2.68 4.34 -16.58
CA THR A 34 3.90 3.62 -16.99
C THR A 34 3.64 2.12 -17.20
N GLY A 35 2.50 1.81 -17.79
CA GLY A 35 2.14 0.44 -18.14
C GLY A 35 1.45 -0.35 -17.05
N GLU A 36 1.17 0.26 -15.90
CA GLU A 36 0.52 -0.44 -14.79
C GLU A 36 -0.77 0.26 -14.39
N PRO A 37 -1.77 -0.50 -13.90
CA PRO A 37 -3.02 0.10 -13.45
C PRO A 37 -2.80 1.07 -12.29
N GLN A 38 -3.47 2.22 -12.33
CA GLN A 38 -3.32 3.22 -11.28
C GLN A 38 -4.17 2.86 -10.07
N ALA A 39 -3.61 3.03 -8.88
CA ALA A 39 -4.26 2.69 -7.63
C ALA A 39 -5.18 3.81 -7.12
N ASN A 40 -6.20 3.41 -6.37
CA ASN A 40 -7.00 4.35 -5.60
C ASN A 40 -7.04 3.89 -4.14
N ILE A 41 -7.75 4.65 -3.29
CA ILE A 41 -7.72 4.35 -1.85
C ILE A 41 -8.45 3.06 -1.50
N SER A 42 -9.24 2.49 -2.41
CA SER A 42 -9.91 1.21 -2.14
C SER A 42 -9.01 0.00 -2.34
N ASP A 43 -7.77 0.19 -2.80
CA ASP A 43 -6.84 -0.92 -3.00
C ASP A 43 -6.14 -1.26 -1.70
N HIS A 44 -6.94 -1.67 -0.70
CA HIS A 44 -6.46 -1.96 0.64
C HIS A 44 -6.81 -3.37 1.12
N ILE A 45 -7.29 -4.22 0.23
CA ILE A 45 -7.76 -5.54 0.65
C ILE A 45 -6.56 -6.42 1.00
N SER A 46 -6.58 -6.98 2.20
CA SER A 46 -5.50 -7.83 2.68
C SER A 46 -5.30 -9.03 1.75
N MET A 47 -4.07 -9.35 1.46
CA MET A 47 -3.63 -10.45 0.62
C MET A 47 -4.01 -10.29 -0.86
N ARG A 48 -4.98 -9.45 -1.16
CA ARG A 48 -5.37 -9.17 -2.55
C ARG A 48 -4.59 -7.97 -3.11
N ASN A 49 -4.64 -6.85 -2.41
CA ASN A 49 -3.89 -5.65 -2.80
C ASN A 49 -2.60 -5.51 -1.99
N ILE A 50 -2.65 -5.85 -0.72
CA ILE A 50 -1.54 -5.67 0.20
C ILE A 50 -1.00 -7.04 0.59
N ALA A 51 0.18 -7.36 0.07
CA ALA A 51 0.85 -8.62 0.38
C ALA A 51 1.55 -8.54 1.74
N PRO A 52 1.89 -9.68 2.34
CA PRO A 52 2.53 -9.70 3.65
C PRO A 52 3.87 -8.96 3.68
N PHE A 53 4.21 -8.44 4.85
CA PHE A 53 5.42 -7.66 5.08
C PHE A 53 6.48 -8.49 5.82
N GLY A 54 6.65 -9.74 5.45
CA GLY A 54 7.56 -10.62 6.16
C GLY A 54 6.95 -11.08 7.46
N LYS A 55 7.66 -10.88 8.57
CA LYS A 55 7.16 -11.24 9.89
C LYS A 55 6.69 -9.99 10.63
N CYS A 56 5.64 -10.15 11.42
CA CYS A 56 5.09 -9.06 12.21
C CYS A 56 5.71 -9.09 13.60
N HIS A 57 6.23 -7.94 14.03
CA HIS A 57 6.96 -7.83 15.29
C HIS A 57 6.10 -7.36 16.46
N THR A 58 4.84 -7.03 16.23
CA THR A 58 3.98 -6.58 17.32
C THR A 58 3.27 -7.75 17.96
N THR A 59 3.26 -7.78 19.29
CA THR A 59 2.51 -8.80 20.03
C THR A 59 1.00 -8.60 19.95
N ARG A 60 0.55 -7.48 19.41
CA ARG A 60 -0.87 -7.27 19.15
C ARG A 60 -1.37 -8.15 18.01
N TYR A 61 -0.47 -8.60 17.14
CA TYR A 61 -0.79 -9.61 16.15
C TYR A 61 -0.87 -10.97 16.87
N PRO A 62 -2.02 -11.65 16.85
CA PRO A 62 -2.21 -12.83 17.70
C PRO A 62 -1.17 -13.93 17.52
N ALA A 63 -0.72 -14.18 16.28
CA ALA A 63 0.28 -15.23 16.07
C ALA A 63 1.60 -14.88 16.74
N THR A 64 2.04 -13.62 16.63
CA THR A 64 3.27 -13.17 17.30
C THR A 64 3.10 -13.15 18.81
N GLY A 65 1.92 -12.72 19.29
CA GLY A 65 1.65 -12.73 20.72
C GLY A 65 1.71 -14.11 21.31
N ALA A 66 1.10 -15.08 20.63
CA ALA A 66 1.10 -16.47 21.12
C ALA A 66 2.49 -17.08 21.08
N ALA A 67 3.24 -16.85 19.99
CA ALA A 67 4.59 -17.38 19.88
C ALA A 67 5.53 -16.76 20.93
N THR A 68 5.37 -15.49 21.23
CA THR A 68 6.15 -14.79 22.23
C THR A 68 5.84 -15.35 23.63
N ALA A 69 4.57 -15.59 23.93
CA ALA A 69 4.19 -16.18 25.20
C ALA A 69 4.76 -17.60 25.34
N ALA A 70 4.71 -18.38 24.27
CA ALA A 70 5.27 -19.73 24.27
C ALA A 70 6.79 -19.71 24.46
N ALA A 71 7.44 -18.63 24.09
CA ALA A 71 8.89 -18.46 24.26
C ALA A 71 9.25 -17.73 25.56
N HIS A 72 8.36 -17.77 26.54
CA HIS A 72 8.56 -17.18 27.86
C HIS A 72 8.82 -15.67 27.79
N GLY A 73 8.12 -14.97 26.88
CA GLY A 73 8.24 -13.52 26.75
C GLY A 73 9.30 -13.06 25.78
N LYS A 74 10.07 -13.98 25.18
CA LYS A 74 11.03 -13.60 24.18
C LYS A 74 10.32 -13.30 22.87
N LEU A 75 10.49 -12.09 22.34
CA LEU A 75 9.79 -11.68 21.12
C LEU A 75 10.05 -12.65 19.99
N THR A 76 9.00 -13.23 19.45
CA THR A 76 9.07 -14.25 18.41
C THR A 76 8.15 -13.82 17.26
N PRO A 77 8.66 -13.03 16.29
CA PRO A 77 7.84 -12.58 15.18
C PRO A 77 7.34 -13.74 14.34
N MET A 78 6.09 -13.63 13.88
CA MET A 78 5.47 -14.66 13.07
C MET A 78 5.08 -14.09 11.72
N PRO A 79 4.91 -14.96 10.69
CA PRO A 79 4.57 -14.50 9.35
C PRO A 79 3.36 -13.57 9.36
N CYS A 80 3.49 -12.46 8.66
CA CYS A 80 2.50 -11.39 8.66
C CYS A 80 1.28 -11.78 7.83
N VAL A 81 0.10 -11.51 8.39
CA VAL A 81 -1.14 -11.46 7.61
C VAL A 81 -1.70 -10.06 7.84
N PRO A 82 -1.58 -9.17 6.86
CA PRO A 82 -2.06 -7.80 7.04
C PRO A 82 -3.56 -7.79 7.31
N ASN A 83 -3.99 -6.92 8.20
CA ASN A 83 -5.42 -6.75 8.44
C ASN A 83 -5.74 -5.28 8.25
N THR A 84 -6.21 -4.94 7.05
CA THR A 84 -6.36 -3.57 6.60
C THR A 84 -7.80 -3.33 6.16
N PRO A 85 -8.74 -3.28 7.12
CA PRO A 85 -10.17 -3.16 6.77
C PRO A 85 -10.57 -1.77 6.32
N PHE A 86 -9.73 -0.76 6.52
CA PHE A 86 -10.07 0.62 6.20
C PHE A 86 -9.32 1.08 4.95
N PRO A 87 -9.93 1.97 4.15
CA PRO A 87 -9.26 2.50 2.96
C PRO A 87 -7.97 3.24 3.31
N TRP A 88 -7.12 3.40 2.31
CA TRP A 88 -5.97 4.28 2.45
C TRP A 88 -6.44 5.69 2.80
N MET A 89 -5.66 6.39 3.59
CA MET A 89 -5.93 7.76 3.98
C MET A 89 -5.09 8.72 3.16
N ASN A 90 -5.61 9.93 2.98
CA ASN A 90 -4.89 11.01 2.34
C ASN A 90 -4.72 10.82 0.83
N GLY A 91 -5.78 10.34 0.18
CA GLY A 91 -5.80 10.25 -1.27
C GLY A 91 -6.07 11.61 -1.92
N LYS A 92 -5.96 11.64 -3.24
CA LYS A 92 -6.19 12.84 -4.03
C LYS A 92 -7.69 13.01 -4.28
N ASN A 93 -8.33 13.85 -3.49
CA ASN A 93 -9.80 13.93 -3.47
C ASN A 93 -10.39 14.47 -4.76
N ASP A 94 -9.65 15.25 -5.53
CA ASP A 94 -10.15 15.82 -6.77
C ASP A 94 -9.80 14.97 -8.00
N VAL A 95 -9.21 13.80 -7.81
CA VAL A 95 -8.96 12.85 -8.90
C VAL A 95 -9.59 11.53 -8.51
N ILE A 96 -10.68 11.19 -9.18
CA ILE A 96 -11.47 10.01 -8.82
C ILE A 96 -11.23 8.92 -9.86
N LEU A 97 -10.84 7.73 -9.40
CA LEU A 97 -10.61 6.56 -10.23
C LEU A 97 -11.57 5.47 -9.77
N LYS A 98 -12.49 5.08 -10.65
CA LYS A 98 -13.51 4.08 -10.35
C LYS A 98 -14.24 4.38 -9.04
N GLY A 99 -14.61 5.64 -8.88
CA GLY A 99 -15.43 6.06 -7.75
C GLY A 99 -14.69 6.39 -6.46
N GLN A 100 -13.36 6.28 -6.46
CA GLN A 100 -12.59 6.53 -5.25
C GLN A 100 -11.40 7.45 -5.55
N PRO A 101 -10.98 8.27 -4.57
CA PRO A 101 -9.81 9.14 -4.76
C PRO A 101 -8.56 8.36 -5.16
N ALA A 102 -7.74 8.95 -6.01
CA ALA A 102 -6.49 8.35 -6.44
C ALA A 102 -5.52 8.24 -5.26
N LEU A 103 -4.72 7.17 -5.28
CA LEU A 103 -3.74 6.94 -4.23
C LEU A 103 -2.47 7.75 -4.51
N LEU A 104 -1.95 8.39 -3.47
CA LEU A 104 -0.72 9.19 -3.56
C LEU A 104 0.39 8.50 -2.78
N LYS A 105 1.64 8.79 -3.16
CA LYS A 105 2.78 8.24 -2.46
C LYS A 105 2.77 8.62 -0.98
N SER A 106 2.21 9.74 -0.63
CA SER A 106 2.09 10.16 0.77
C SER A 106 0.92 9.51 1.51
N SER A 107 0.09 8.72 0.82
CA SER A 107 -1.04 8.06 1.46
C SER A 107 -0.55 6.99 2.44
N THR A 108 -1.33 6.72 3.47
CA THR A 108 -1.02 5.70 4.47
C THR A 108 -2.23 4.81 4.70
N CYS A 109 -1.97 3.59 5.13
CA CYS A 109 -3.01 2.63 5.47
C CYS A 109 -2.71 2.04 6.85
N ARG A 110 -3.74 1.71 7.61
CA ARG A 110 -3.54 1.20 8.95
C ARG A 110 -3.86 -0.28 9.02
N CYS A 111 -2.97 -1.01 9.66
CA CYS A 111 -3.20 -2.39 10.01
C CYS A 111 -3.75 -2.43 11.44
N VAL A 112 -4.80 -3.25 11.67
CA VAL A 112 -5.44 -3.27 12.99
C VAL A 112 -4.52 -3.78 14.09
N TRP A 113 -3.43 -4.47 13.73
CA TRP A 113 -2.46 -4.91 14.72
C TRP A 113 -1.59 -3.75 15.24
N GLY A 114 -1.78 -2.54 14.71
CA GLY A 114 -1.09 -1.35 15.17
C GLY A 114 -0.04 -0.81 14.23
N GLY A 115 0.16 -1.46 13.09
CA GLY A 115 1.14 -0.98 12.11
C GLY A 115 0.59 0.11 11.22
N THR A 116 1.49 0.94 10.70
CA THR A 116 1.18 1.94 9.69
C THR A 116 1.88 1.53 8.40
N ILE A 117 1.11 1.43 7.32
CA ILE A 117 1.62 1.04 6.02
C ILE A 117 1.84 2.29 5.21
N SER A 118 3.03 2.44 4.67
CA SER A 118 3.40 3.58 3.84
C SER A 118 4.00 3.10 2.53
N ILE A 119 4.03 4.00 1.54
CA ILE A 119 4.50 3.69 0.20
C ILE A 119 5.92 4.21 0.05
N THR A 120 6.86 3.33 -0.31
CA THR A 120 8.26 3.69 -0.47
C THR A 120 8.64 3.94 -1.92
N PHE A 121 7.88 3.36 -2.86
CA PHE A 121 8.09 3.51 -4.29
C PHE A 121 6.73 3.48 -4.96
N ASP A 122 6.45 4.44 -5.83
CA ASP A 122 5.12 4.61 -6.39
C ASP A 122 4.76 3.62 -7.51
N GLY A 123 5.68 2.78 -7.92
CA GLY A 123 5.43 1.78 -8.95
C GLY A 123 5.65 2.28 -10.37
N GLN A 124 5.91 3.55 -10.55
CA GLN A 124 6.16 4.09 -11.87
C GLN A 124 7.58 3.77 -12.29
N THR A 125 7.73 3.01 -13.36
CA THR A 125 9.02 2.45 -13.72
C THR A 125 9.70 3.15 -14.89
N SER A 126 9.05 4.13 -15.47
CA SER A 126 9.64 4.83 -16.61
C SER A 126 10.85 5.61 -16.16
N GLY A 127 11.95 5.48 -16.90
CA GLY A 127 13.14 6.24 -16.63
C GLY A 127 12.95 7.73 -16.83
N ASN A 128 11.96 8.11 -17.61
CA ASN A 128 11.63 9.52 -17.78
C ASN A 128 10.34 9.78 -17.05
N GLN A 129 10.44 9.75 -15.78
CA GLN A 129 9.33 9.91 -14.90
C GLN A 129 8.42 11.04 -15.30
N MET A 130 7.15 10.74 -15.40
CA MET A 130 6.17 11.78 -15.60
C MET A 130 6.08 12.60 -14.34
N PRO A 131 6.04 13.92 -14.46
CA PRO A 131 5.66 14.72 -13.30
C PRO A 131 4.29 14.30 -12.82
N PRO A 132 4.06 14.21 -11.52
CA PRO A 132 2.80 13.68 -11.01
C PRO A 132 1.56 14.40 -11.53
N HIS A 133 1.68 15.67 -11.79
CA HIS A 133 0.56 16.46 -12.25
C HIS A 133 0.20 16.27 -13.71
N LYS A 134 1.01 15.54 -14.44
CA LYS A 134 0.80 15.38 -15.87
C LYS A 134 -0.05 14.20 -16.19
N ILE A 135 -0.56 13.73 -15.37
CA ILE A 135 -1.27 12.54 -15.67
C ILE A 135 -2.51 12.75 -16.47
N GLN A 136 -1.95 13.22 -16.44
CA GLN A 136 -2.55 13.16 -16.83
C GLN A 136 -3.28 13.11 -17.32
N ARG A 137 -3.30 13.62 -17.64
CA ARG A 137 -3.85 13.66 -17.99
C ARG A 137 -4.24 13.08 -18.40
N GLN A 138 -4.13 13.06 -18.51
CA GLN A 138 -4.44 12.65 -18.72
C GLN A 138 -4.93 12.28 -18.44
N ASP A 139 -4.73 12.74 -18.35
CA ASP A 139 -5.16 12.49 -18.01
C ASP A 139 -5.88 12.32 -17.86
N PHE A 140 -5.99 12.62 -18.00
CA PHE A 140 -6.76 12.59 -17.88
C PHE A 140 -7.52 12.54 -18.40
N LYS A 141 -7.63 12.82 -18.78
CA LYS A 141 -8.21 12.99 -19.24
C LYS A 141 -8.82 12.50 -19.66
N ARG A 142 -8.88 12.50 -20.07
CA ARG A 142 -9.44 12.31 -20.45
C ARG A 142 -10.00 11.86 -20.59
#